data_77ed8cd4d0933a208db710e3d4c7dd42
#
_entry.id   77ed8cd4d0933a208db710e3d4c7dd42
#
_cell.length_a   1.000
_cell.length_b   1.000
_cell.length_c   1.000
_cell.angle_alpha   90.00
_cell.angle_beta   90.00
_cell.angle_gamma   90.00
#
_symmetry.space_group_name_H-M   'P 1'
#
loop_
_entity.id
_entity.type
_entity.pdbx_description
1 polymer ?
#
loop_
_entity_poly.entity_id
_entity_poly.type
_entity_poly.pdbx_seq_one_letter_code
_entity_poly.pdbx_strand_id
1 'polypeptide(L)'
;MHVRLPSRRSRNRLLTLVMLLLILPMAVGCVRVRTSITVSPDDRVSGQIIAAAKPRDAEDKGPQLLNNLPFATKVAVSEYSRDDYVGSQAVFSDLTFAELPQLAGMSRDAAGVDISLRRAGDLVILEGRVDLTSLSDPQADVLLTVSFPGDVTSTNGSQVSNSIVEWKLRPGVVSTMNAQARYTDPSARSFTTAAIWLIVGALLVAGVIGGLAWMSRDTSPKPGDPVAGTD
;
A
#
# COMPACT_ATOMS: atom_id res chain seq x y z
N MET A 1 52.95 -35.62 38.39
CA MET A 1 51.63 -35.18 37.91
C MET A 1 51.55 -35.54 36.42
N HIS A 2 50.97 -36.73 36.08
CA HIS A 2 50.92 -37.20 34.68
C HIS A 2 49.63 -36.75 34.02
N VAL A 3 49.71 -35.78 33.11
CA VAL A 3 48.62 -35.38 32.27
C VAL A 3 48.43 -36.43 31.18
N ARG A 4 47.35 -37.22 31.26
CA ARG A 4 46.99 -38.20 30.23
C ARG A 4 46.37 -37.42 29.03
N LEU A 5 47.11 -37.41 27.93
CA LEU A 5 46.56 -36.90 26.64
C LEU A 5 45.41 -37.79 26.18
N PRO A 6 44.29 -37.21 25.77
CA PRO A 6 43.13 -37.98 25.28
C PRO A 6 43.47 -38.73 24.00
N SER A 7 43.01 -40.00 23.92
CA SER A 7 43.29 -40.89 22.79
C SER A 7 42.75 -40.30 21.46
N ARG A 8 43.45 -40.62 20.37
CA ARG A 8 43.11 -40.13 18.99
C ARG A 8 41.65 -40.37 18.63
N ARG A 9 40.98 -41.42 19.15
CA ARG A 9 39.54 -41.71 18.95
C ARG A 9 38.62 -40.71 19.66
N SER A 10 38.98 -40.22 20.83
CA SER A 10 38.21 -39.20 21.57
C SER A 10 38.27 -37.84 20.88
N ARG A 11 39.42 -37.48 20.33
CA ARG A 11 39.65 -36.22 19.62
C ARG A 11 38.82 -36.15 18.30
N ASN A 12 38.72 -37.26 17.57
CA ASN A 12 37.89 -37.31 16.36
C ASN A 12 36.39 -37.20 16.67
N ARG A 13 35.92 -37.84 17.76
CA ARG A 13 34.53 -37.73 18.22
C ARG A 13 34.21 -36.29 18.67
N LEU A 14 35.14 -35.64 19.36
CA LEU A 14 34.98 -34.24 19.76
C LEU A 14 34.94 -33.31 18.54
N LEU A 15 35.82 -33.52 17.55
CA LEU A 15 35.82 -32.76 16.29
C LEU A 15 34.54 -32.96 15.48
N THR A 16 34.02 -34.19 15.41
CA THR A 16 32.75 -34.47 14.73
C THR A 16 31.57 -33.82 15.45
N LEU A 17 31.59 -33.82 16.79
CA LEU A 17 30.53 -33.18 17.59
C LEU A 17 30.57 -31.66 17.49
N VAL A 18 31.75 -31.04 17.46
CA VAL A 18 31.96 -29.63 17.25
C VAL A 18 31.53 -29.22 15.81
N MET A 19 31.90 -30.03 14.80
CA MET A 19 31.50 -29.80 13.42
C MET A 19 29.99 -29.96 13.23
N LEU A 20 29.36 -30.92 13.90
CA LEU A 20 27.90 -31.09 13.89
C LEU A 20 27.20 -29.90 14.59
N LEU A 21 27.75 -29.41 15.69
CA LEU A 21 27.22 -28.26 16.44
C LEU A 21 27.36 -26.95 15.64
N LEU A 22 28.38 -26.83 14.78
CA LEU A 22 28.61 -25.67 13.93
C LEU A 22 27.65 -25.61 12.72
N ILE A 23 27.13 -26.78 12.31
CA ILE A 23 26.19 -26.89 11.16
C ILE A 23 24.72 -26.63 11.59
N LEU A 24 24.40 -26.84 12.88
CA LEU A 24 23.03 -26.65 13.39
C LEU A 24 22.45 -25.23 13.24
N PRO A 25 23.21 -24.11 13.32
CA PRO A 25 22.61 -22.78 13.19
C PRO A 25 22.27 -22.34 11.74
N MET A 26 22.65 -23.15 10.72
CA MET A 26 22.39 -22.79 9.32
C MET A 26 21.00 -23.19 8.80
N ALA A 27 20.16 -23.83 9.61
CA ALA A 27 18.82 -24.27 9.23
C ALA A 27 17.70 -23.28 9.62
N VAL A 28 18.03 -22.03 9.95
CA VAL A 28 17.01 -21.01 10.22
C VAL A 28 16.51 -20.47 8.88
N GLY A 29 15.35 -20.93 8.46
CA GLY A 29 14.70 -20.41 7.25
C GLY A 29 14.27 -18.97 7.47
N CYS A 30 14.87 -18.03 6.73
CA CYS A 30 14.42 -16.65 6.75
C CYS A 30 12.95 -16.58 6.30
N VAL A 31 12.09 -16.11 7.18
CA VAL A 31 10.68 -15.85 6.87
C VAL A 31 10.54 -14.48 6.20
N ARG A 32 9.75 -14.42 5.12
CA ARG A 32 9.42 -13.19 4.42
C ARG A 32 7.92 -13.03 4.39
N VAL A 33 7.44 -11.94 4.97
CA VAL A 33 6.02 -11.55 4.89
C VAL A 33 5.95 -10.16 4.27
N ARG A 34 5.33 -10.05 3.11
CA ARG A 34 5.13 -8.78 2.42
C ARG A 34 3.67 -8.56 2.14
N THR A 35 3.14 -7.48 2.65
CA THR A 35 1.76 -7.08 2.43
C THR A 35 1.75 -5.74 1.72
N SER A 36 1.05 -5.67 0.59
CA SER A 36 0.78 -4.44 -0.14
C SER A 36 -0.72 -4.19 -0.15
N ILE A 37 -1.13 -3.01 0.28
CA ILE A 37 -2.52 -2.58 0.34
C ILE A 37 -2.67 -1.32 -0.49
N THR A 38 -3.67 -1.26 -1.35
CA THR A 38 -4.07 -0.06 -2.08
C THR A 38 -5.48 0.31 -1.66
N VAL A 39 -5.63 1.51 -1.14
CA VAL A 39 -6.92 2.10 -0.77
C VAL A 39 -7.38 2.97 -1.92
N SER A 40 -8.55 2.67 -2.46
CA SER A 40 -9.13 3.44 -3.57
C SER A 40 -10.09 4.53 -3.07
N PRO A 41 -10.40 5.52 -3.92
CA PRO A 41 -11.24 6.65 -3.55
C PRO A 41 -12.69 6.30 -3.22
N ASP A 42 -13.16 5.12 -3.57
CA ASP A 42 -14.51 4.59 -3.31
C ASP A 42 -14.60 3.74 -2.02
N ASP A 43 -13.64 3.92 -1.09
CA ASP A 43 -13.54 3.20 0.18
C ASP A 43 -13.39 1.68 0.01
N ARG A 44 -12.71 1.27 -1.09
CA ARG A 44 -12.36 -0.12 -1.36
C ARG A 44 -10.88 -0.36 -1.17
N VAL A 45 -10.57 -1.61 -0.87
CA VAL A 45 -9.20 -2.06 -0.61
C VAL A 45 -8.88 -3.23 -1.52
N SER A 46 -7.73 -3.14 -2.16
CA SER A 46 -7.16 -4.20 -2.98
C SER A 46 -5.69 -4.40 -2.62
N GLY A 47 -5.14 -5.56 -2.91
CA GLY A 47 -3.72 -5.78 -2.62
C GLY A 47 -3.30 -7.23 -2.67
N GLN A 48 -2.17 -7.50 -2.04
CA GLN A 48 -1.61 -8.84 -1.94
C GLN A 48 -0.89 -9.06 -0.63
N ILE A 49 -0.90 -10.31 -0.19
CA ILE A 49 -0.12 -10.81 0.94
C ILE A 49 0.76 -11.94 0.43
N ILE A 50 2.06 -11.87 0.68
CA ILE A 50 3.03 -12.92 0.41
C ILE A 50 3.56 -13.41 1.74
N ALA A 51 3.43 -14.71 2.01
CA ALA A 51 4.03 -15.39 3.14
C ALA A 51 4.94 -16.49 2.60
N ALA A 52 6.24 -16.36 2.78
CA ALA A 52 7.22 -17.27 2.21
C ALA A 52 8.40 -17.49 3.17
N ALA A 53 9.09 -18.62 3.01
CA ALA A 53 10.29 -18.94 3.75
C ALA A 53 11.30 -19.64 2.82
N LYS A 54 12.56 -19.67 3.20
CA LYS A 54 13.53 -20.54 2.53
C LYS A 54 13.17 -21.99 2.80
N PRO A 55 13.06 -22.85 1.75
CA PRO A 55 12.73 -24.25 1.94
C PRO A 55 13.82 -24.98 2.74
N ARG A 56 13.41 -25.88 3.61
CA ARG A 56 14.32 -26.75 4.39
C ARG A 56 14.73 -27.99 3.61
N ASP A 57 13.86 -28.43 2.72
CA ASP A 57 14.04 -29.56 1.82
C ASP A 57 13.23 -29.35 0.53
N ALA A 58 13.32 -30.31 -0.40
CA ALA A 58 12.66 -30.22 -1.71
C ALA A 58 11.12 -30.32 -1.63
N GLU A 59 10.57 -30.89 -0.55
CA GLU A 59 9.14 -31.04 -0.32
C GLU A 59 8.53 -29.89 0.52
N ASP A 60 9.37 -29.01 1.09
CA ASP A 60 8.91 -27.90 1.93
C ASP A 60 8.15 -26.86 1.10
N LYS A 61 6.86 -26.74 1.35
CA LYS A 61 5.99 -25.75 0.68
C LYS A 61 5.98 -24.38 1.35
N GLY A 62 6.70 -24.23 2.46
CA GLY A 62 6.72 -23.00 3.24
C GLY A 62 5.37 -22.61 3.87
N PRO A 63 5.22 -21.37 4.35
CA PRO A 63 4.00 -20.87 4.97
C PRO A 63 2.80 -20.91 4.02
N GLN A 64 1.66 -21.43 4.52
CA GLN A 64 0.44 -21.56 3.73
C GLN A 64 -0.65 -20.64 4.24
N LEU A 65 -1.20 -19.81 3.35
CA LEU A 65 -2.37 -18.98 3.60
C LEU A 65 -3.65 -19.78 3.37
N LEU A 66 -4.64 -19.61 4.25
CA LEU A 66 -5.92 -20.30 4.19
C LEU A 66 -6.98 -19.36 3.61
N ASN A 67 -7.77 -19.87 2.65
CA ASN A 67 -8.90 -19.13 2.10
C ASN A 67 -10.22 -19.64 2.70
N ASN A 68 -10.44 -19.41 3.99
CA ASN A 68 -11.65 -19.76 4.74
C ASN A 68 -12.46 -18.53 5.15
N LEU A 69 -12.35 -17.44 4.38
CA LEU A 69 -13.01 -16.17 4.65
C LEU A 69 -14.46 -16.15 4.16
N PRO A 70 -15.36 -15.40 4.80
CA PRO A 70 -16.75 -15.23 4.33
C PRO A 70 -16.84 -14.64 2.92
N PHE A 71 -15.83 -13.90 2.48
CA PHE A 71 -15.70 -13.27 1.16
C PHE A 71 -14.63 -13.94 0.28
N ALA A 72 -14.50 -15.25 0.36
CA ALA A 72 -13.49 -16.05 -0.36
C ALA A 72 -13.47 -15.80 -1.88
N THR A 73 -14.58 -15.37 -2.48
CA THR A 73 -14.66 -15.02 -3.91
C THR A 73 -13.88 -13.77 -4.29
N LYS A 74 -13.56 -12.91 -3.31
CA LYS A 74 -12.74 -11.69 -3.51
C LYS A 74 -11.25 -11.94 -3.27
N VAL A 75 -10.85 -13.16 -2.90
CA VAL A 75 -9.48 -13.52 -2.53
C VAL A 75 -9.04 -14.75 -3.31
N ALA A 76 -7.96 -14.62 -4.06
CA ALA A 76 -7.32 -15.71 -4.77
C ALA A 76 -6.02 -16.10 -4.07
N VAL A 77 -5.89 -17.36 -3.64
CA VAL A 77 -4.67 -17.90 -3.04
C VAL A 77 -3.95 -18.75 -4.06
N SER A 78 -2.65 -18.59 -4.19
CA SER A 78 -1.77 -19.36 -5.07
C SER A 78 -0.45 -19.69 -4.39
N GLU A 79 0.25 -20.70 -4.91
CA GLU A 79 1.61 -21.01 -4.49
C GLU A 79 2.57 -19.88 -4.89
N TYR A 80 3.54 -19.62 -4.03
CA TYR A 80 4.61 -18.65 -4.27
C TYR A 80 5.97 -19.37 -4.29
N SER A 81 6.72 -19.20 -5.38
CA SER A 81 8.09 -19.72 -5.51
C SER A 81 8.91 -18.74 -6.32
N ARG A 82 9.71 -17.90 -5.63
CA ARG A 82 10.62 -16.92 -6.25
C ARG A 82 11.79 -16.63 -5.32
N ASP A 83 12.95 -16.33 -5.91
CA ASP A 83 14.16 -15.89 -5.20
C ASP A 83 14.58 -16.86 -4.07
N ASP A 84 14.50 -18.16 -4.30
CA ASP A 84 14.79 -19.23 -3.31
C ASP A 84 13.83 -19.21 -2.11
N TYR A 85 12.66 -18.59 -2.22
CA TYR A 85 11.59 -18.61 -1.23
C TYR A 85 10.40 -19.40 -1.75
N VAL A 86 9.81 -20.21 -0.89
CA VAL A 86 8.57 -20.96 -1.17
C VAL A 86 7.52 -20.61 -0.13
N GLY A 87 6.26 -20.67 -0.54
CA GLY A 87 5.14 -20.33 0.34
C GLY A 87 3.85 -20.12 -0.41
N SER A 88 3.07 -19.16 0.02
CA SER A 88 1.81 -18.80 -0.64
C SER A 88 1.63 -17.30 -0.78
N GLN A 89 0.85 -16.93 -1.78
CA GLN A 89 0.43 -15.57 -2.08
C GLN A 89 -1.08 -15.50 -2.11
N ALA A 90 -1.65 -14.51 -1.46
CA ALA A 90 -3.06 -14.14 -1.58
C ALA A 90 -3.17 -12.80 -2.29
N VAL A 91 -4.01 -12.73 -3.32
CA VAL A 91 -4.40 -11.48 -3.98
C VAL A 91 -5.86 -11.22 -3.66
N PHE A 92 -6.17 -10.03 -3.18
CA PHE A 92 -7.52 -9.63 -2.83
C PHE A 92 -7.91 -8.34 -3.56
N SER A 93 -9.19 -8.23 -3.87
CA SER A 93 -9.75 -7.06 -4.57
C SER A 93 -11.15 -6.72 -4.07
N ASP A 94 -11.46 -5.43 -4.14
CA ASP A 94 -12.79 -4.90 -3.84
C ASP A 94 -13.29 -5.23 -2.42
N LEU A 95 -12.37 -5.24 -1.42
CA LEU A 95 -12.75 -5.39 -0.03
C LEU A 95 -13.24 -4.07 0.54
N THR A 96 -14.22 -4.12 1.42
CA THR A 96 -14.61 -2.98 2.26
C THR A 96 -13.62 -2.80 3.41
N PHE A 97 -13.61 -1.63 4.04
CA PHE A 97 -12.80 -1.39 5.24
C PHE A 97 -13.17 -2.36 6.39
N ALA A 98 -14.42 -2.80 6.49
CA ALA A 98 -14.89 -3.77 7.50
C ALA A 98 -14.42 -5.21 7.21
N GLU A 99 -14.12 -5.56 5.96
CA GLU A 99 -13.61 -6.87 5.57
C GLU A 99 -12.09 -6.98 5.78
N LEU A 100 -11.35 -5.85 5.75
CA LEU A 100 -9.90 -5.85 5.84
C LEU A 100 -9.34 -6.54 7.10
N PRO A 101 -9.86 -6.31 8.33
CA PRO A 101 -9.34 -6.97 9.53
C PRO A 101 -9.47 -8.50 9.48
N GLN A 102 -10.43 -9.03 8.72
CA GLN A 102 -10.68 -10.46 8.61
C GLN A 102 -9.61 -11.20 7.80
N LEU A 103 -8.78 -10.47 7.00
CA LEU A 103 -7.63 -11.06 6.30
C LEU A 103 -6.60 -11.65 7.28
N ALA A 104 -6.53 -11.17 8.52
CA ALA A 104 -5.69 -11.75 9.55
C ALA A 104 -6.02 -13.24 9.80
N GLY A 105 -7.28 -13.66 9.61
CA GLY A 105 -7.70 -15.05 9.73
C GLY A 105 -7.14 -16.01 8.67
N MET A 106 -6.47 -15.50 7.62
CA MET A 106 -5.85 -16.34 6.59
C MET A 106 -4.59 -17.07 7.08
N SER A 107 -3.95 -16.58 8.13
CA SER A 107 -2.78 -17.24 8.71
C SER A 107 -3.09 -17.69 10.12
N ARG A 108 -2.72 -18.94 10.45
CA ARG A 108 -2.84 -19.47 11.82
C ARG A 108 -1.88 -18.76 12.78
N ASP A 109 -0.79 -18.22 12.25
CA ASP A 109 0.26 -17.55 13.00
C ASP A 109 0.06 -16.04 13.12
N ALA A 110 -0.98 -15.50 12.46
CA ALA A 110 -1.33 -14.08 12.50
C ALA A 110 -2.21 -13.69 13.71
N ALA A 111 -2.25 -14.53 14.74
CA ALA A 111 -2.85 -14.18 16.02
C ALA A 111 -2.11 -12.95 16.59
N GLY A 112 -2.80 -11.78 16.58
CA GLY A 112 -2.19 -10.52 17.04
C GLY A 112 -2.03 -9.46 15.94
N VAL A 113 -2.57 -9.70 14.74
CA VAL A 113 -2.69 -8.68 13.70
C VAL A 113 -4.06 -8.02 13.80
N ASP A 114 -4.07 -6.73 14.12
CA ASP A 114 -5.26 -5.88 14.13
C ASP A 114 -4.97 -4.66 13.24
N ILE A 115 -5.67 -4.55 12.13
CA ILE A 115 -5.54 -3.43 11.19
C ILE A 115 -6.93 -2.93 10.88
N SER A 116 -7.15 -1.65 11.06
CA SER A 116 -8.39 -0.97 10.74
C SER A 116 -8.17 0.21 9.81
N LEU A 117 -9.09 0.38 8.88
CA LEU A 117 -9.23 1.54 8.03
C LEU A 117 -10.58 2.17 8.28
N ARG A 118 -10.60 3.50 8.37
CA ARG A 118 -11.85 4.25 8.48
C ARG A 118 -11.76 5.57 7.75
N ARG A 119 -12.89 6.05 7.28
CA ARG A 119 -13.03 7.37 6.72
C ARG A 119 -13.58 8.34 7.77
N ALA A 120 -13.00 9.52 7.84
CA ALA A 120 -13.44 10.60 8.71
C ALA A 120 -13.42 11.91 7.91
N GLY A 121 -14.56 12.26 7.32
CA GLY A 121 -14.68 13.41 6.42
C GLY A 121 -13.83 13.22 5.16
N ASP A 122 -12.86 14.11 4.98
CA ASP A 122 -11.89 14.11 3.88
C ASP A 122 -10.58 13.35 4.21
N LEU A 123 -10.56 12.61 5.31
CA LEU A 123 -9.41 11.83 5.73
C LEU A 123 -9.70 10.34 5.69
N VAL A 124 -8.72 9.57 5.23
CA VAL A 124 -8.60 8.12 5.45
C VAL A 124 -7.61 7.91 6.58
N ILE A 125 -8.02 7.17 7.59
CA ILE A 125 -7.22 6.89 8.79
C ILE A 125 -6.96 5.40 8.86
N LEU A 126 -5.67 5.04 8.92
CA LEU A 126 -5.19 3.69 9.18
C LEU A 126 -4.67 3.62 10.61
N GLU A 127 -5.15 2.64 11.35
CA GLU A 127 -4.63 2.26 12.66
C GLU A 127 -4.35 0.76 12.65
N GLY A 128 -3.19 0.36 13.13
CA GLY A 128 -2.80 -1.03 13.14
C GLY A 128 -1.92 -1.38 14.33
N ARG A 129 -2.06 -2.62 14.77
CA ARG A 129 -1.22 -3.27 15.78
C ARG A 129 -0.85 -4.66 15.28
N VAL A 130 0.42 -4.97 15.29
CA VAL A 130 0.94 -6.29 14.91
C VAL A 130 1.82 -6.81 16.04
N ASP A 131 1.47 -7.98 16.55
CA ASP A 131 2.24 -8.69 17.55
C ASP A 131 3.09 -9.77 16.87
N LEU A 132 4.39 -9.55 16.80
CA LEU A 132 5.37 -10.47 16.23
C LEU A 132 6.22 -11.14 17.35
N THR A 133 5.76 -11.16 18.59
CA THR A 133 6.52 -11.75 19.71
C THR A 133 6.74 -13.25 19.54
N SER A 134 5.84 -13.94 18.84
CA SER A 134 5.97 -15.35 18.49
C SER A 134 6.95 -15.63 17.35
N LEU A 135 7.27 -14.61 16.54
CA LEU A 135 8.21 -14.72 15.43
C LEU A 135 9.65 -14.60 15.95
N SER A 136 10.26 -15.74 16.25
CA SER A 136 11.58 -15.82 16.88
C SER A 136 12.76 -15.68 15.90
N ASP A 137 12.50 -15.68 14.59
CA ASP A 137 13.54 -15.48 13.57
C ASP A 137 13.95 -14.00 13.49
N PRO A 138 15.15 -13.61 13.95
CA PRO A 138 15.57 -12.21 13.92
C PRO A 138 15.86 -11.69 12.49
N GLN A 139 15.97 -12.58 11.51
CA GLN A 139 16.21 -12.26 10.11
C GLN A 139 14.92 -12.21 9.29
N ALA A 140 13.76 -12.43 9.91
CA ALA A 140 12.49 -12.33 9.22
C ALA A 140 12.28 -10.92 8.66
N ASP A 141 11.87 -10.86 7.38
CA ASP A 141 11.59 -9.63 6.65
C ASP A 141 10.06 -9.43 6.59
N VAL A 142 9.55 -8.59 7.49
CA VAL A 142 8.11 -8.28 7.57
C VAL A 142 7.88 -6.84 7.14
N LEU A 143 7.20 -6.67 6.00
CA LEU A 143 6.99 -5.39 5.36
C LEU A 143 5.50 -5.17 5.07
N LEU A 144 4.99 -4.02 5.49
CA LEU A 144 3.68 -3.53 5.09
C LEU A 144 3.83 -2.26 4.28
N THR A 145 3.27 -2.22 3.08
CA THR A 145 3.20 -1.05 2.22
C THR A 145 1.74 -0.68 1.99
N VAL A 146 1.38 0.56 2.22
CA VAL A 146 0.01 1.05 1.98
C VAL A 146 0.05 2.25 1.06
N SER A 147 -0.72 2.16 -0.03
CA SER A 147 -0.98 3.26 -0.98
C SER A 147 -2.35 3.87 -0.68
N PHE A 148 -2.38 5.15 -0.37
CA PHE A 148 -3.57 5.92 -0.01
C PHE A 148 -4.15 6.64 -1.24
N PRO A 149 -5.46 7.01 -1.21
CA PRO A 149 -6.12 7.72 -2.30
C PRO A 149 -5.70 9.19 -2.44
N GLY A 150 -4.85 9.70 -1.58
CA GLY A 150 -4.34 11.07 -1.62
C GLY A 150 -3.11 11.24 -0.74
N ASP A 151 -2.71 12.50 -0.52
CA ASP A 151 -1.48 12.83 0.18
C ASP A 151 -1.54 12.45 1.66
N VAL A 152 -0.51 11.79 2.14
CA VAL A 152 -0.32 11.43 3.56
C VAL A 152 0.03 12.69 4.35
N THR A 153 -0.77 12.98 5.36
CA THR A 153 -0.62 14.16 6.22
C THR A 153 0.10 13.85 7.53
N SER A 154 0.00 12.61 8.02
CA SER A 154 0.67 12.15 9.24
C SER A 154 0.88 10.64 9.18
N THR A 155 2.03 10.15 9.64
CA THR A 155 2.32 8.72 9.77
C THR A 155 3.49 8.50 10.73
N ASN A 156 3.55 7.31 11.34
CA ASN A 156 4.74 6.82 12.05
C ASN A 156 5.59 5.85 11.19
N GLY A 157 5.19 5.60 9.94
CA GLY A 157 5.95 4.81 8.97
C GLY A 157 6.92 5.66 8.14
N SER A 158 7.65 4.98 7.26
CA SER A 158 8.51 5.63 6.26
C SER A 158 7.68 6.04 5.05
N GLN A 159 7.59 7.33 4.77
CA GLN A 159 6.90 7.83 3.59
C GLN A 159 7.79 7.63 2.35
N VAL A 160 7.38 6.73 1.45
CA VAL A 160 8.11 6.42 0.21
C VAL A 160 7.74 7.39 -0.91
N SER A 161 6.48 7.84 -0.91
CA SER A 161 5.97 8.90 -1.80
C SER A 161 4.89 9.71 -1.08
N ASN A 162 4.33 10.72 -1.72
CA ASN A 162 3.27 11.54 -1.13
C ASN A 162 2.07 10.71 -0.64
N SER A 163 1.76 9.59 -1.29
CA SER A 163 0.61 8.75 -0.98
C SER A 163 0.97 7.33 -0.53
N ILE A 164 2.26 6.97 -0.42
CA ILE A 164 2.69 5.62 -0.07
C ILE A 164 3.51 5.64 1.20
N VAL A 165 3.09 4.79 2.15
CA VAL A 165 3.79 4.58 3.43
C VAL A 165 4.21 3.13 3.57
N GLU A 166 5.38 2.92 4.13
CA GLU A 166 5.97 1.63 4.39
C GLU A 166 6.32 1.48 5.87
N TRP A 167 5.98 0.32 6.43
CA TRP A 167 6.38 -0.09 7.78
C TRP A 167 7.19 -1.37 7.69
N LYS A 168 8.44 -1.29 8.10
CA LYS A 168 9.29 -2.45 8.33
C LYS A 168 9.14 -2.89 9.79
N LEU A 169 8.42 -4.00 9.99
CA LEU A 169 8.08 -4.52 11.31
C LEU A 169 9.20 -5.42 11.83
N ARG A 170 9.54 -5.25 13.10
CA ARG A 170 10.62 -6.03 13.73
C ARG A 170 10.08 -7.32 14.34
N PRO A 171 10.71 -8.48 14.05
CA PRO A 171 10.41 -9.73 14.75
C PRO A 171 10.60 -9.60 16.26
N GLY A 172 9.87 -10.40 17.03
CA GLY A 172 9.98 -10.49 18.48
C GLY A 172 9.37 -9.34 19.28
N VAL A 173 8.74 -8.36 18.64
CA VAL A 173 8.12 -7.20 19.31
C VAL A 173 6.71 -6.90 18.81
N VAL A 174 5.98 -6.16 19.61
CA VAL A 174 4.70 -5.57 19.20
C VAL A 174 4.97 -4.23 18.51
N SER A 175 4.41 -4.04 17.33
CA SER A 175 4.53 -2.80 16.56
C SER A 175 3.15 -2.16 16.36
N THR A 176 3.09 -0.83 16.42
CA THR A 176 1.90 -0.05 16.08
C THR A 176 2.14 0.73 14.81
N MET A 177 1.10 0.86 13.99
CA MET A 177 1.12 1.58 12.74
C MET A 177 0.00 2.59 12.73
N ASN A 178 0.30 3.80 12.31
CA ASN A 178 -0.74 4.81 12.08
C ASN A 178 -0.39 5.63 10.84
N ALA A 179 -1.41 6.00 10.09
CA ALA A 179 -1.31 6.96 9.01
C ALA A 179 -2.64 7.67 8.81
N GLN A 180 -2.54 8.92 8.40
CA GLN A 180 -3.67 9.73 7.97
C GLN A 180 -3.35 10.28 6.58
N ALA A 181 -4.25 10.08 5.64
CA ALA A 181 -4.11 10.58 4.29
C ALA A 181 -5.34 11.39 3.91
N ARG A 182 -5.12 12.46 3.16
CA ARG A 182 -6.21 13.26 2.64
C ARG A 182 -6.91 12.49 1.52
N TYR A 183 -8.23 12.50 1.54
CA TYR A 183 -9.02 11.92 0.45
C TYR A 183 -8.99 12.88 -0.73
N THR A 184 -8.49 12.43 -1.87
CA THR A 184 -8.54 13.18 -3.10
C THR A 184 -9.58 12.55 -4.00
N ASP A 185 -10.74 13.20 -4.12
CA ASP A 185 -11.78 12.77 -5.05
C ASP A 185 -11.28 13.00 -6.49
N PRO A 186 -11.11 11.95 -7.28
CA PRO A 186 -10.66 12.09 -8.67
C PRO A 186 -11.66 12.87 -9.53
N SER A 187 -12.95 12.91 -9.15
CA SER A 187 -13.97 13.69 -9.83
C SER A 187 -13.83 15.21 -9.60
N ALA A 188 -13.26 15.64 -8.48
CA ALA A 188 -13.04 17.06 -8.18
C ALA A 188 -12.06 17.74 -9.14
N ARG A 189 -11.10 17.02 -9.68
CA ARG A 189 -10.18 17.53 -10.72
C ARG A 189 -10.89 17.78 -12.06
N SER A 190 -11.93 17.01 -12.36
CA SER A 190 -12.72 17.16 -13.59
C SER A 190 -13.53 18.45 -13.60
N PHE A 191 -14.07 18.88 -12.47
CA PHE A 191 -14.88 20.10 -12.37
C PHE A 191 -14.09 21.39 -12.62
N THR A 192 -12.86 21.50 -12.12
CA THR A 192 -12.01 22.66 -12.36
C THR A 192 -11.61 22.77 -13.83
N THR A 193 -11.26 21.68 -14.47
CA THR A 193 -10.93 21.67 -15.90
C THR A 193 -12.17 22.00 -16.75
N ALA A 194 -13.32 21.42 -16.44
CA ALA A 194 -14.58 21.71 -17.13
C ALA A 194 -15.02 23.17 -16.92
N ALA A 195 -14.88 23.73 -15.71
CA ALA A 195 -15.18 25.12 -15.43
C ALA A 195 -14.27 26.09 -16.21
N ILE A 196 -12.99 25.81 -16.34
CA ILE A 196 -12.04 26.59 -17.13
C ILE A 196 -12.48 26.63 -18.61
N TRP A 197 -12.80 25.46 -19.19
CA TRP A 197 -13.26 25.39 -20.58
C TRP A 197 -14.58 26.12 -20.80
N LEU A 198 -15.52 26.09 -19.85
CA LEU A 198 -16.77 26.85 -19.91
C LEU A 198 -16.53 28.38 -19.88
N ILE A 199 -15.62 28.84 -19.01
CA ILE A 199 -15.24 30.24 -18.90
C ILE A 199 -14.58 30.71 -20.21
N VAL A 200 -13.65 29.96 -20.74
CA VAL A 200 -12.99 30.29 -22.04
C VAL A 200 -13.99 30.32 -23.17
N GLY A 201 -14.91 29.35 -23.24
CA GLY A 201 -15.98 29.32 -24.23
C GLY A 201 -16.90 30.52 -24.13
N ALA A 202 -17.33 30.89 -22.91
CA ALA A 202 -18.19 32.06 -22.69
C ALA A 202 -17.49 33.38 -23.08
N LEU A 203 -16.21 33.53 -22.79
CA LEU A 203 -15.43 34.72 -23.19
C LEU A 203 -15.26 34.82 -24.70
N LEU A 204 -15.06 33.70 -25.40
CA LEU A 204 -15.00 33.70 -26.88
C LEU A 204 -16.32 34.11 -27.50
N VAL A 205 -17.43 33.58 -27.01
CA VAL A 205 -18.77 33.96 -27.48
C VAL A 205 -19.04 35.44 -27.22
N ALA A 206 -18.76 35.94 -26.03
CA ALA A 206 -18.91 37.35 -25.69
C ALA A 206 -18.02 38.26 -26.56
N GLY A 207 -16.80 37.84 -26.87
CA GLY A 207 -15.89 38.56 -27.76
C GLY A 207 -16.43 38.65 -29.21
N VAL A 208 -16.99 37.54 -29.74
CA VAL A 208 -17.57 37.49 -31.06
C VAL A 208 -18.83 38.43 -31.15
N ILE A 209 -19.70 38.33 -30.14
CA ILE A 209 -20.93 39.18 -30.09
C ILE A 209 -20.54 40.66 -29.97
N GLY A 210 -19.57 40.99 -29.09
CA GLY A 210 -19.08 42.35 -28.93
C GLY A 210 -18.42 42.91 -30.18
N GLY A 211 -17.63 42.09 -30.89
CA GLY A 211 -17.02 42.44 -32.17
C GLY A 211 -18.02 42.69 -33.27
N LEU A 212 -19.02 41.82 -33.41
CA LEU A 212 -20.11 42.01 -34.36
C LEU A 212 -20.96 43.26 -34.06
N ALA A 213 -21.26 43.50 -32.78
CA ALA A 213 -21.98 44.68 -32.35
C ALA A 213 -21.19 45.98 -32.62
N TRP A 214 -19.88 45.94 -32.50
CA TRP A 214 -19.02 47.08 -32.81
C TRP A 214 -18.93 47.34 -34.32
N MET A 215 -18.85 46.29 -35.14
CA MET A 215 -18.85 46.40 -36.61
C MET A 215 -20.20 46.86 -37.18
N SER A 216 -21.33 46.55 -36.52
CA SER A 216 -22.67 46.96 -36.94
C SER A 216 -23.09 48.30 -36.34
N ARG A 217 -22.19 49.06 -35.73
CA ARG A 217 -22.46 50.37 -35.18
C ARG A 217 -22.74 51.32 -36.32
N ASP A 218 -24.04 51.61 -36.49
CA ASP A 218 -24.54 52.53 -37.54
C ASP A 218 -24.10 53.96 -37.22
N THR A 219 -23.26 54.53 -38.08
CA THR A 219 -22.73 55.89 -37.97
C THR A 219 -23.58 56.90 -38.69
N SER A 220 -24.85 56.57 -38.96
CA SER A 220 -25.77 57.47 -39.58
C SER A 220 -26.03 58.72 -38.74
N PRO A 221 -26.01 59.98 -39.30
CA PRO A 221 -26.24 61.18 -38.54
C PRO A 221 -27.69 61.23 -38.03
N LYS A 222 -27.83 61.64 -36.75
CA LYS A 222 -29.18 61.76 -36.12
C LYS A 222 -30.05 62.73 -36.88
N PRO A 223 -31.32 62.39 -37.14
CA PRO A 223 -32.27 63.33 -37.69
C PRO A 223 -32.54 64.48 -36.67
N GLY A 224 -32.05 65.66 -36.92
CA GLY A 224 -32.23 66.79 -36.03
C GLY A 224 -31.11 67.81 -35.97
N ASP A 225 -29.98 67.63 -36.64
CA ASP A 225 -28.98 68.69 -36.76
C ASP A 225 -29.47 69.80 -37.67
N PRO A 226 -29.49 71.10 -37.20
CA PRO A 226 -29.98 72.20 -38.00
C PRO A 226 -29.05 72.43 -39.18
N VAL A 227 -29.63 72.47 -40.40
CA VAL A 227 -28.93 72.85 -41.61
C VAL A 227 -28.53 74.32 -41.46
N ALA A 228 -27.23 74.60 -41.43
CA ALA A 228 -26.75 75.99 -41.48
C ALA A 228 -27.21 76.59 -42.75
N GLY A 229 -28.09 77.61 -42.59
CA GLY A 229 -28.63 78.37 -43.69
C GLY A 229 -27.55 79.18 -44.38
N THR A 230 -27.51 79.09 -45.64
CA THR A 230 -26.78 80.00 -46.56
C THR A 230 -27.57 81.28 -46.71
N ASP A 231 -26.96 82.37 -46.27
CA ASP A 231 -27.19 83.72 -46.81
C ASP A 231 -25.96 84.14 -47.59
#